data_fa4678c11d5901354d5198fcff4c7a04
#
_entry.id   fa4678c11d5901354d5198fcff4c7a04
#
_cell.length_a   1.000
_cell.length_b   1.000
_cell.length_c   1.000
_cell.angle_alpha   90.00
_cell.angle_beta   90.00
_cell.angle_gamma   90.00
#
_symmetry.space_group_name_H-M   'P 1'
#
loop_
_entity.id
_entity.type
_entity.pdbx_description
1 polymer ?
#
loop_
_entity_poly.entity_id
_entity_poly.type
_entity_poly.pdbx_seq_one_letter_code
_entity_poly.pdbx_strand_id
1 'polypeptide(L)'
;GLLFLSSILESVRTGIGASILGLSLLFLAYKKGRAVPAVMLLIALFVGSVFFVKPVKDKMFGKQAETVTISNVGKAKIETSGREYMWKRIMNHCYNPNPTFGSGCGGALGWLKDINSKGGLVLIHSDWVQMMSESGNIGLCLYILFAVFMLFKVLAITWRYRNNKMLTLLGGTTVGAFAACFFCMGFDNVITYAQQGYVLPFMLFGIFLKTIDLTENGEFEEEIIP
;
A
#
# COMPACT_ATOMS: atom_id res chain seq x y z
N GLY A 1 3.27 11.97 13.44
CA GLY A 1 4.66 12.20 13.83
C GLY A 1 5.40 10.93 14.23
N LEU A 2 5.04 10.27 15.33
CA LEU A 2 5.76 9.08 15.86
C LEU A 2 5.78 7.90 14.87
N LEU A 3 4.67 7.58 14.21
CA LEU A 3 4.59 6.48 13.23
C LEU A 3 5.48 6.74 12.01
N PHE A 4 5.60 7.99 11.58
CA PHE A 4 6.50 8.36 10.49
C PHE A 4 7.96 8.23 10.91
N LEU A 5 8.28 8.65 12.13
CA LEU A 5 9.62 8.52 12.68
C LEU A 5 10.03 7.06 12.85
N SER A 6 9.13 6.18 13.34
CA SER A 6 9.40 4.75 13.46
C SER A 6 9.68 4.12 12.09
N SER A 7 8.90 4.44 11.06
CA SER A 7 9.11 3.93 9.70
C SER A 7 10.48 4.34 9.12
N ILE A 8 10.94 5.54 9.44
CA ILE A 8 12.29 6.00 9.04
C ILE A 8 13.37 5.23 9.81
N LEU A 9 13.21 5.08 11.12
CA LEU A 9 14.18 4.38 11.98
C LEU A 9 14.30 2.89 11.60
N GLU A 10 13.18 2.24 11.32
CA GLU A 10 13.15 0.85 10.84
C GLU A 10 13.59 0.72 9.38
N SER A 11 13.78 1.86 8.68
CA SER A 11 14.17 1.92 7.27
C SER A 11 13.25 1.09 6.35
N VAL A 12 11.96 1.04 6.65
CA VAL A 12 10.96 0.34 5.84
C VAL A 12 10.50 1.26 4.71
N ARG A 13 11.05 1.06 3.52
CA ARG A 13 10.80 1.90 2.32
C ARG A 13 9.32 2.07 2.02
N THR A 14 8.59 0.97 2.04
CA THR A 14 7.14 0.93 1.76
C THR A 14 6.35 1.71 2.79
N GLY A 15 6.68 1.56 4.09
CA GLY A 15 6.03 2.28 5.18
C GLY A 15 6.22 3.79 5.10
N ILE A 16 7.42 4.25 4.72
CA ILE A 16 7.71 5.68 4.52
C ILE A 16 6.87 6.24 3.37
N GLY A 17 6.86 5.56 2.22
CA GLY A 17 6.08 5.96 1.05
C GLY A 17 4.58 6.00 1.35
N ALA A 18 4.05 4.98 2.00
CA ALA A 18 2.65 4.89 2.41
C ALA A 18 2.26 6.02 3.39
N SER A 19 3.11 6.31 4.37
CA SER A 19 2.87 7.38 5.35
C SER A 19 2.83 8.75 4.68
N ILE A 20 3.73 9.02 3.74
CA ILE A 20 3.75 10.28 2.99
C ILE A 20 2.50 10.41 2.13
N LEU A 21 2.14 9.36 1.40
CA LEU A 21 0.95 9.36 0.54
C LEU A 21 -0.31 9.58 1.38
N GLY A 22 -0.49 8.81 2.46
CA GLY A 22 -1.65 8.91 3.34
C GLY A 22 -1.78 10.28 3.99
N LEU A 23 -0.70 10.80 4.57
CA LEU A 23 -0.68 12.13 5.19
C LEU A 23 -0.91 13.25 4.17
N SER A 24 -0.34 13.13 2.97
CA SER A 24 -0.54 14.11 1.90
C SER A 24 -2.00 14.21 1.50
N LEU A 25 -2.68 13.09 1.31
CA LEU A 25 -4.11 13.07 0.96
C LEU A 25 -5.00 13.57 2.10
N LEU A 26 -4.69 13.19 3.35
CA LEU A 26 -5.36 13.75 4.53
C LEU A 26 -5.26 15.28 4.57
N PHE A 27 -4.04 15.83 4.43
CA PHE A 27 -3.84 17.26 4.46
C PHE A 27 -4.52 17.98 3.31
N LEU A 28 -4.48 17.44 2.09
CA LEU A 28 -5.17 18.02 0.94
C LEU A 28 -6.68 18.03 1.14
N ALA A 29 -7.26 16.96 1.65
CA ALA A 29 -8.69 16.89 1.96
C ALA A 29 -9.08 17.89 3.04
N TYR A 30 -8.33 17.95 4.16
CA TYR A 30 -8.66 18.81 5.31
C TYR A 30 -8.45 20.30 5.05
N LYS A 31 -7.35 20.71 4.41
CA LYS A 31 -6.98 22.11 4.22
C LYS A 31 -7.37 22.69 2.85
N LYS A 32 -8.14 21.96 2.04
CA LYS A 32 -8.67 22.42 0.75
C LYS A 32 -7.59 23.09 -0.14
N GLY A 33 -6.45 22.45 -0.29
CA GLY A 33 -5.34 22.96 -1.10
C GLY A 33 -4.37 23.90 -0.39
N ARG A 34 -4.73 24.52 0.75
CA ARG A 34 -3.78 25.29 1.58
C ARG A 34 -2.67 24.43 2.17
N ALA A 35 -2.83 23.10 2.12
CA ALA A 35 -1.83 22.15 2.57
C ALA A 35 -0.76 21.83 1.52
N VAL A 36 -0.86 22.34 0.29
CA VAL A 36 0.14 22.08 -0.75
C VAL A 36 1.58 22.33 -0.27
N PRO A 37 1.89 23.45 0.42
CA PRO A 37 3.25 23.66 0.93
C PRO A 37 3.69 22.60 1.94
N ALA A 38 2.78 22.15 2.82
CA ALA A 38 3.08 21.09 3.80
C ALA A 38 3.31 19.74 3.13
N VAL A 39 2.53 19.43 2.11
CA VAL A 39 2.70 18.22 1.29
C VAL A 39 4.04 18.26 0.53
N MET A 40 4.38 19.41 -0.07
CA MET A 40 5.68 19.59 -0.72
C MET A 40 6.85 19.43 0.27
N LEU A 41 6.70 19.95 1.49
CA LEU A 41 7.68 19.75 2.55
C LEU A 41 7.83 18.26 2.92
N LEU A 42 6.73 17.52 3.06
CA LEU A 42 6.78 16.07 3.35
C LEU A 42 7.50 15.31 2.23
N ILE A 43 7.22 15.63 0.98
CA ILE A 43 7.91 15.05 -0.17
C ILE A 43 9.40 15.42 -0.16
N ALA A 44 9.72 16.68 0.10
CA ALA A 44 11.11 17.13 0.19
C ALA A 44 11.88 16.45 1.33
N LEU A 45 11.26 16.27 2.49
CA LEU A 45 11.82 15.53 3.62
C LEU A 45 12.05 14.05 3.28
N PHE A 46 11.14 13.44 2.52
CA PHE A 46 11.33 12.08 2.05
C PHE A 46 12.50 11.97 1.08
N VAL A 47 12.50 12.81 0.05
CA VAL A 47 13.62 12.84 -0.94
C VAL A 47 14.93 13.13 -0.20
N GLY A 48 14.94 14.10 0.71
CA GLY A 48 16.09 14.39 1.55
C GLY A 48 16.54 13.17 2.37
N SER A 49 15.60 12.45 3.00
CA SER A 49 15.95 11.25 3.79
C SER A 49 16.61 10.16 2.96
N VAL A 50 16.21 10.00 1.69
CA VAL A 50 16.79 9.03 0.76
C VAL A 50 18.25 9.37 0.44
N PHE A 51 18.59 10.67 0.33
CA PHE A 51 19.94 11.09 -0.04
C PHE A 51 20.89 11.33 1.15
N PHE A 52 20.35 11.81 2.27
CA PHE A 52 21.17 12.25 3.42
C PHE A 52 21.19 11.25 4.57
N VAL A 53 20.18 10.38 4.71
CA VAL A 53 20.15 9.39 5.78
C VAL A 53 20.83 8.10 5.31
N LYS A 54 22.06 7.86 5.79
CA LYS A 54 22.90 6.73 5.35
C LYS A 54 22.18 5.37 5.37
N PRO A 55 21.45 4.94 6.44
CA PRO A 55 20.73 3.67 6.43
C PRO A 55 19.65 3.59 5.35
N VAL A 56 18.96 4.71 5.05
CA VAL A 56 17.93 4.77 3.99
C VAL A 56 18.60 4.71 2.63
N LYS A 57 19.67 5.50 2.42
CA LYS A 57 20.45 5.50 1.20
C LYS A 57 21.06 4.12 0.91
N ASP A 58 21.65 3.48 1.90
CA ASP A 58 22.27 2.16 1.75
C ASP A 58 21.25 1.08 1.40
N LYS A 59 20.03 1.18 1.95
CA LYS A 59 18.90 0.29 1.57
C LYS A 59 18.29 0.60 0.21
N MET A 60 18.28 1.87 -0.21
CA MET A 60 17.71 2.26 -1.52
C MET A 60 18.67 2.01 -2.67
N PHE A 61 19.95 2.27 -2.46
CA PHE A 61 21.01 2.22 -3.49
C PHE A 61 22.20 1.31 -3.13
N GLY A 62 22.18 0.72 -1.92
CA GLY A 62 23.28 -0.05 -1.39
C GLY A 62 23.52 -1.33 -2.18
N LYS A 63 24.79 -1.63 -2.37
CA LYS A 63 25.36 -2.80 -3.04
C LYS A 63 25.17 -4.11 -2.24
N GLN A 64 24.06 -4.32 -1.58
CA GLN A 64 23.71 -5.66 -1.11
C GLN A 64 23.00 -6.40 -2.26
N ALA A 65 23.74 -6.56 -3.36
CA ALA A 65 23.51 -7.65 -4.25
C ALA A 65 23.92 -8.92 -3.49
N GLU A 66 22.99 -9.51 -2.73
CA GLU A 66 23.17 -10.88 -2.29
C GLU A 66 23.29 -11.73 -3.54
N THR A 67 24.49 -12.26 -3.74
CA THR A 67 24.75 -13.24 -4.79
C THR A 67 24.08 -14.52 -4.38
N VAL A 68 22.79 -14.66 -4.69
CA VAL A 68 22.09 -15.91 -4.51
C VAL A 68 22.63 -16.88 -5.54
N THR A 69 23.48 -17.78 -5.10
CA THR A 69 23.99 -18.89 -5.92
C THR A 69 22.86 -19.90 -6.04
N ILE A 70 22.07 -19.79 -7.10
CA ILE A 70 21.11 -20.84 -7.46
C ILE A 70 21.90 -21.96 -8.08
N SER A 71 21.99 -23.08 -7.38
CA SER A 71 22.88 -24.21 -7.65
C SER A 71 22.71 -24.91 -9.01
N ASN A 72 21.91 -24.45 -9.94
CA ASN A 72 21.77 -25.06 -11.27
C ASN A 72 21.53 -24.09 -12.43
N VAL A 73 21.55 -22.79 -12.22
CA VAL A 73 21.37 -21.82 -13.32
C VAL A 73 22.27 -20.62 -13.04
N GLY A 74 23.49 -20.68 -13.51
CA GLY A 74 24.46 -19.59 -13.62
C GLY A 74 24.41 -18.44 -12.59
N LYS A 75 25.52 -17.77 -12.36
CA LYS A 75 25.63 -16.59 -11.49
C LYS A 75 24.78 -15.44 -12.05
N ALA A 76 23.54 -15.27 -11.57
CA ALA A 76 22.74 -14.09 -11.87
C ALA A 76 23.03 -13.01 -10.81
N LYS A 77 23.55 -11.87 -11.25
CA LYS A 77 23.76 -10.69 -10.41
C LYS A 77 22.40 -10.03 -10.21
N ILE A 78 21.76 -10.28 -9.06
CA ILE A 78 20.43 -9.76 -8.74
C ILE A 78 20.62 -8.42 -8.04
N GLU A 79 20.46 -7.31 -8.76
CA GLU A 79 20.60 -5.95 -8.22
C GLU A 79 19.38 -5.47 -7.40
N THR A 80 18.25 -6.13 -7.49
CA THR A 80 17.03 -5.83 -6.73
C THR A 80 16.61 -7.02 -5.90
N SER A 81 16.83 -7.02 -4.61
CA SER A 81 16.32 -7.92 -3.53
C SER A 81 15.66 -9.27 -3.95
N GLY A 82 16.00 -9.88 -5.06
CA GLY A 82 15.43 -11.14 -5.59
C GLY A 82 13.96 -11.07 -6.04
N ARG A 83 13.24 -10.01 -5.71
CA ARG A 83 11.78 -9.89 -5.95
C ARG A 83 11.45 -9.86 -7.44
N GLU A 84 12.18 -9.07 -8.24
CA GLU A 84 11.92 -8.96 -9.68
C GLU A 84 12.09 -10.30 -10.39
N TYR A 85 13.16 -11.04 -10.06
CA TYR A 85 13.40 -12.37 -10.60
C TYR A 85 12.27 -13.34 -10.22
N MET A 86 11.85 -13.33 -8.95
CA MET A 86 10.77 -14.16 -8.46
C MET A 86 9.43 -13.78 -9.14
N TRP A 87 9.12 -12.50 -9.28
CA TRP A 87 7.91 -12.04 -9.96
C TRP A 87 7.88 -12.49 -11.42
N LYS A 88 8.99 -12.37 -12.15
CA LYS A 88 9.11 -12.88 -13.52
C LYS A 88 8.82 -14.38 -13.59
N ARG A 89 9.34 -15.17 -12.65
CA ARG A 89 9.09 -16.62 -12.60
C ARG A 89 7.62 -16.94 -12.32
N ILE A 90 7.02 -16.26 -11.35
CA ILE A 90 5.58 -16.40 -11.02
C ILE A 90 4.73 -16.04 -12.24
N MET A 91 5.00 -14.92 -12.89
CA MET A 91 4.27 -14.51 -14.08
C MET A 91 4.40 -15.53 -15.21
N ASN A 92 5.58 -16.05 -15.45
CA ASN A 92 5.79 -17.04 -16.50
C ASN A 92 5.11 -18.39 -16.21
N HIS A 93 5.04 -18.79 -14.94
CA HIS A 93 4.49 -20.12 -14.60
C HIS A 93 3.01 -20.07 -14.23
N CYS A 94 2.55 -19.04 -13.52
CA CYS A 94 1.21 -18.97 -12.97
C CYS A 94 0.26 -18.09 -13.79
N TYR A 95 0.77 -17.03 -14.44
CA TYR A 95 -0.05 -16.10 -15.21
C TYR A 95 -0.07 -16.42 -16.71
N ASN A 96 1.10 -16.52 -17.36
CA ASN A 96 1.20 -16.66 -18.82
C ASN A 96 0.46 -17.88 -19.40
N PRO A 97 0.34 -19.04 -18.72
CA PRO A 97 -0.42 -20.16 -19.22
C PRO A 97 -1.92 -19.88 -19.35
N ASN A 98 -2.46 -19.03 -18.48
CA ASN A 98 -3.87 -18.61 -18.50
C ASN A 98 -4.02 -17.15 -18.05
N PRO A 99 -3.71 -16.16 -18.92
CA PRO A 99 -3.73 -14.75 -18.53
C PRO A 99 -5.11 -14.23 -18.13
N THR A 100 -6.18 -14.88 -18.60
CA THR A 100 -7.56 -14.45 -18.34
C THR A 100 -7.98 -14.71 -16.89
N PHE A 101 -7.72 -15.92 -16.38
CA PHE A 101 -8.17 -16.38 -15.06
C PHE A 101 -7.03 -16.67 -14.09
N GLY A 102 -5.77 -16.67 -14.55
CA GLY A 102 -4.60 -17.02 -13.74
C GLY A 102 -4.53 -18.51 -13.39
N SER A 103 -3.76 -18.84 -12.36
CA SER A 103 -3.53 -20.20 -11.87
C SER A 103 -4.57 -20.69 -10.85
N GLY A 104 -5.53 -19.87 -10.50
CA GLY A 104 -6.47 -20.12 -9.40
C GLY A 104 -5.95 -19.64 -8.03
N CYS A 105 -6.88 -19.51 -7.10
CA CYS A 105 -6.58 -19.03 -5.74
C CYS A 105 -5.54 -19.92 -5.06
N GLY A 106 -4.47 -19.32 -4.53
CA GLY A 106 -3.36 -20.04 -3.89
C GLY A 106 -2.39 -20.72 -4.85
N GLY A 107 -2.65 -20.71 -6.18
CA GLY A 107 -1.82 -21.38 -7.16
C GLY A 107 -0.39 -20.85 -7.22
N ALA A 108 -0.20 -19.54 -7.14
CA ALA A 108 1.11 -18.92 -7.14
C ALA A 108 1.89 -19.22 -5.85
N LEU A 109 1.22 -19.17 -4.70
CA LEU A 109 1.84 -19.51 -3.40
C LEU A 109 2.16 -21.00 -3.30
N GLY A 110 1.27 -21.88 -3.79
CA GLY A 110 1.49 -23.31 -3.85
C GLY A 110 2.72 -23.65 -4.68
N TRP A 111 2.77 -23.15 -5.90
CA TRP A 111 3.91 -23.34 -6.79
C TRP A 111 5.23 -22.81 -6.17
N LEU A 112 5.19 -21.66 -5.51
CA LEU A 112 6.36 -21.07 -4.87
C LEU A 112 6.87 -21.96 -3.69
N LYS A 113 5.96 -22.55 -2.93
CA LYS A 113 6.30 -23.50 -1.85
C LYS A 113 6.92 -24.77 -2.41
N ASP A 114 6.39 -25.32 -3.49
CA ASP A 114 6.88 -26.55 -4.10
C ASP A 114 8.31 -26.39 -4.62
N ILE A 115 8.62 -25.28 -5.30
CA ILE A 115 9.98 -25.05 -5.82
C ILE A 115 11.00 -24.68 -4.73
N ASN A 116 10.54 -24.16 -3.60
CA ASN A 116 11.38 -23.72 -2.48
C ASN A 116 11.29 -24.67 -1.26
N SER A 117 10.87 -25.91 -1.46
CA SER A 117 10.70 -26.90 -0.39
C SER A 117 11.96 -27.15 0.46
N LYS A 118 13.15 -26.78 -0.02
CA LYS A 118 14.45 -26.92 0.67
C LYS A 118 14.92 -25.63 1.36
N GLY A 119 14.05 -24.63 1.53
CA GLY A 119 14.37 -23.32 2.10
C GLY A 119 14.58 -22.26 1.02
N GLY A 120 13.77 -21.24 1.03
CA GLY A 120 13.80 -20.12 0.09
C GLY A 120 12.67 -19.14 0.38
N LEU A 121 12.57 -18.08 -0.44
CA LEU A 121 11.49 -17.09 -0.34
C LEU A 121 10.14 -17.76 -0.66
N VAL A 122 9.25 -17.80 0.33
CA VAL A 122 7.89 -18.37 0.22
C VAL A 122 6.85 -17.27 0.02
N LEU A 123 7.29 -16.01 -0.03
CA LEU A 123 6.42 -14.83 -0.11
C LEU A 123 6.58 -14.13 -1.45
N ILE A 124 5.47 -13.72 -2.04
CA ILE A 124 5.46 -13.00 -3.33
C ILE A 124 5.92 -11.54 -3.15
N HIS A 125 5.71 -10.94 -1.96
CA HIS A 125 6.02 -9.54 -1.65
C HIS A 125 5.35 -8.53 -2.58
N SER A 126 4.16 -8.85 -3.08
CA SER A 126 3.24 -7.94 -3.76
C SER A 126 1.88 -8.61 -3.91
N ASP A 127 0.86 -8.04 -3.29
CA ASP A 127 -0.52 -8.52 -3.48
C ASP A 127 -1.00 -8.33 -4.92
N TRP A 128 -0.54 -7.27 -5.61
CA TRP A 128 -0.89 -7.04 -7.02
C TRP A 128 -0.36 -8.14 -7.93
N VAL A 129 0.90 -8.54 -7.76
CA VAL A 129 1.50 -9.65 -8.54
C VAL A 129 0.81 -10.96 -8.20
N GLN A 130 0.53 -11.21 -6.90
CA GLN A 130 -0.20 -12.39 -6.48
C GLN A 130 -1.59 -12.44 -7.11
N MET A 131 -2.34 -11.37 -7.01
CA MET A 131 -3.69 -11.28 -7.56
C MET A 131 -3.70 -11.47 -9.08
N MET A 132 -2.78 -10.82 -9.79
CA MET A 132 -2.64 -10.99 -11.24
C MET A 132 -2.31 -12.44 -11.61
N SER A 133 -1.40 -13.09 -10.88
CA SER A 133 -0.99 -14.47 -11.19
C SER A 133 -2.04 -15.51 -10.82
N GLU A 134 -2.84 -15.27 -9.79
CA GLU A 134 -3.84 -16.22 -9.29
C GLU A 134 -5.23 -16.02 -9.92
N SER A 135 -5.65 -14.77 -10.15
CA SER A 135 -6.99 -14.46 -10.69
C SER A 135 -6.99 -13.88 -12.11
N GLY A 136 -5.81 -13.73 -12.70
CA GLY A 136 -5.62 -13.24 -14.05
C GLY A 136 -6.08 -11.79 -14.25
N ASN A 137 -6.25 -11.42 -15.51
CA ASN A 137 -6.67 -10.06 -15.90
C ASN A 137 -8.06 -9.72 -15.37
N ILE A 138 -8.98 -10.68 -15.35
CA ILE A 138 -10.35 -10.43 -14.87
C ILE A 138 -10.35 -10.10 -13.40
N GLY A 139 -9.71 -10.91 -12.55
CA GLY A 139 -9.67 -10.66 -11.12
C GLY A 139 -8.93 -9.38 -10.76
N LEU A 140 -7.80 -9.12 -11.43
CA LEU A 140 -7.04 -7.87 -11.25
C LEU A 140 -7.87 -6.65 -11.64
N CYS A 141 -8.56 -6.67 -12.81
CA CYS A 141 -9.41 -5.58 -13.26
C CYS A 141 -10.55 -5.32 -12.29
N LEU A 142 -11.25 -6.36 -11.82
CA LEU A 142 -12.33 -6.22 -10.86
C LEU A 142 -11.83 -5.61 -9.55
N TYR A 143 -10.65 -6.02 -9.08
CA TYR A 143 -10.07 -5.46 -7.86
C TYR A 143 -9.62 -4.00 -8.04
N ILE A 144 -9.02 -3.64 -9.17
CA ILE A 144 -8.68 -2.24 -9.47
C ILE A 144 -9.94 -1.38 -9.53
N LEU A 145 -11.00 -1.86 -10.20
CA LEU A 145 -12.29 -1.17 -10.24
C LEU A 145 -12.87 -0.97 -8.84
N PHE A 146 -12.80 -1.99 -8.00
CA PHE A 146 -13.20 -1.90 -6.59
C PHE A 146 -12.38 -0.86 -5.83
N ALA A 147 -11.05 -0.88 -5.95
CA ALA A 147 -10.15 0.06 -5.29
C ALA A 147 -10.43 1.52 -5.71
N VAL A 148 -10.58 1.75 -7.02
CA VAL A 148 -10.92 3.06 -7.60
C VAL A 148 -12.29 3.51 -7.12
N PHE A 149 -13.29 2.63 -7.15
CA PHE A 149 -14.64 2.92 -6.67
C PHE A 149 -14.64 3.31 -5.19
N MET A 150 -13.92 2.58 -4.35
CA MET A 150 -13.82 2.89 -2.91
C MET A 150 -13.19 4.24 -2.66
N LEU A 151 -12.04 4.51 -3.29
CA LEU A 151 -11.38 5.83 -3.18
C LEU A 151 -12.27 6.96 -3.66
N PHE A 152 -12.92 6.79 -4.82
CA PHE A 152 -13.82 7.79 -5.38
C PHE A 152 -15.03 8.05 -4.48
N LYS A 153 -15.64 6.96 -3.96
CA LYS A 153 -16.80 7.05 -3.05
C LYS A 153 -16.45 7.82 -1.79
N VAL A 154 -15.31 7.49 -1.14
CA VAL A 154 -14.89 8.17 0.09
C VAL A 154 -14.56 9.64 -0.20
N LEU A 155 -13.88 9.94 -1.31
CA LEU A 155 -13.59 11.32 -1.73
C LEU A 155 -14.86 12.12 -1.99
N ALA A 156 -15.83 11.56 -2.71
CA ALA A 156 -17.09 12.23 -3.03
C ALA A 156 -17.89 12.55 -1.75
N ILE A 157 -17.96 11.60 -0.81
CA ILE A 157 -18.63 11.82 0.48
C ILE A 157 -17.87 12.89 1.28
N THR A 158 -16.54 12.81 1.37
CA THR A 158 -15.72 13.81 2.07
C THR A 158 -15.92 15.22 1.48
N TRP A 159 -16.03 15.31 0.16
CA TRP A 159 -16.30 16.57 -0.53
C TRP A 159 -17.68 17.13 -0.22
N ARG A 160 -18.71 16.27 -0.13
CA ARG A 160 -20.07 16.67 0.24
C ARG A 160 -20.12 17.32 1.62
N TYR A 161 -19.37 16.76 2.60
CA TYR A 161 -19.34 17.25 3.99
C TYR A 161 -18.14 18.17 4.28
N ARG A 162 -17.55 18.78 3.27
CA ARG A 162 -16.34 19.62 3.39
C ARG A 162 -16.44 20.83 4.33
N ASN A 163 -17.65 21.22 4.72
CA ASN A 163 -17.89 22.34 5.65
C ASN A 163 -17.89 21.88 7.12
N ASN A 164 -18.06 20.60 7.38
CA ASN A 164 -17.92 20.01 8.70
C ASN A 164 -16.46 19.56 8.91
N LYS A 165 -15.79 20.14 9.90
CA LYS A 165 -14.36 19.90 10.15
C LYS A 165 -14.07 18.45 10.53
N MET A 166 -14.92 17.86 11.40
CA MET A 166 -14.76 16.49 11.88
C MET A 166 -14.96 15.48 10.75
N LEU A 167 -16.05 15.61 9.98
CA LEU A 167 -16.32 14.73 8.86
C LEU A 167 -15.27 14.86 7.75
N THR A 168 -14.76 16.07 7.51
CA THR A 168 -13.65 16.26 6.56
C THR A 168 -12.34 15.62 7.05
N LEU A 169 -12.07 15.68 8.35
CA LEU A 169 -10.89 15.02 8.93
C LEU A 169 -11.01 13.48 8.84
N LEU A 170 -12.15 12.92 9.25
CA LEU A 170 -12.41 11.47 9.17
C LEU A 170 -12.37 10.97 7.74
N GLY A 171 -13.04 11.68 6.82
CA GLY A 171 -13.02 11.34 5.41
C GLY A 171 -11.63 11.40 4.80
N GLY A 172 -10.88 12.46 5.07
CA GLY A 172 -9.48 12.60 4.64
C GLY A 172 -8.57 11.52 5.19
N THR A 173 -8.75 11.14 6.48
CA THR A 173 -8.02 10.03 7.10
C THR A 173 -8.35 8.70 6.40
N THR A 174 -9.62 8.47 6.08
CA THR A 174 -10.08 7.25 5.40
C THR A 174 -9.49 7.17 3.98
N VAL A 175 -9.52 8.26 3.22
CA VAL A 175 -8.90 8.33 1.88
C VAL A 175 -7.40 8.04 1.97
N GLY A 176 -6.71 8.68 2.92
CA GLY A 176 -5.29 8.47 3.15
C GLY A 176 -4.96 7.03 3.51
N ALA A 177 -5.77 6.39 4.36
CA ALA A 177 -5.59 5.01 4.75
C ALA A 177 -5.80 4.02 3.58
N PHE A 178 -6.84 4.21 2.75
CA PHE A 178 -7.03 3.40 1.55
C PHE A 178 -5.87 3.54 0.56
N ALA A 179 -5.46 4.77 0.27
CA ALA A 179 -4.36 5.01 -0.66
C ALA A 179 -3.03 4.43 -0.16
N ALA A 180 -2.74 4.58 1.14
CA ALA A 180 -1.56 3.98 1.76
C ALA A 180 -1.60 2.45 1.71
N CYS A 181 -2.75 1.84 1.98
CA CYS A 181 -2.95 0.40 1.91
C CYS A 181 -2.70 -0.13 0.49
N PHE A 182 -3.36 0.45 -0.53
CA PHE A 182 -3.19 0.05 -1.92
C PHE A 182 -1.76 0.27 -2.45
N PHE A 183 -1.09 1.30 -1.96
CA PHE A 183 0.32 1.51 -2.25
C PHE A 183 1.19 0.40 -1.64
N CYS A 184 0.98 0.06 -0.36
CA CYS A 184 1.72 -1.02 0.30
C CYS A 184 1.55 -2.37 -0.40
N MET A 185 0.36 -2.67 -0.90
CA MET A 185 0.07 -3.90 -1.65
C MET A 185 0.96 -4.07 -2.90
N GLY A 186 1.49 -2.96 -3.45
CA GLY A 186 2.43 -3.01 -4.57
C GLY A 186 3.79 -3.63 -4.20
N PHE A 187 4.19 -3.52 -2.94
CA PHE A 187 5.54 -3.84 -2.49
C PHE A 187 5.58 -4.86 -1.36
N ASP A 188 4.42 -5.28 -0.86
CA ASP A 188 4.31 -6.30 0.19
C ASP A 188 2.99 -7.05 0.12
N ASN A 189 2.89 -8.16 0.86
CA ASN A 189 1.68 -8.96 1.00
C ASN A 189 0.84 -8.46 2.18
N VAL A 190 0.11 -7.35 1.98
CA VAL A 190 -0.72 -6.73 3.01
C VAL A 190 -1.91 -7.62 3.37
N ILE A 191 -2.56 -8.23 2.37
CA ILE A 191 -3.73 -9.10 2.56
C ILE A 191 -3.36 -10.35 3.37
N THR A 192 -2.18 -10.93 3.14
CA THR A 192 -1.80 -12.21 3.74
C THR A 192 -1.12 -12.05 5.10
N TYR A 193 -0.24 -11.05 5.26
CA TYR A 193 0.64 -10.93 6.44
C TYR A 193 0.39 -9.71 7.28
N ALA A 194 -0.15 -8.63 6.72
CA ALA A 194 -0.47 -7.40 7.41
C ALA A 194 -1.98 -7.12 7.38
N GLN A 195 -2.79 -8.14 7.63
CA GLN A 195 -4.26 -8.08 7.57
C GLN A 195 -4.84 -6.89 8.34
N GLN A 196 -4.24 -6.53 9.45
CA GLN A 196 -4.64 -5.34 10.23
C GLN A 196 -4.53 -4.06 9.38
N GLY A 197 -3.47 -3.92 8.58
CA GLY A 197 -3.29 -2.81 7.65
C GLY A 197 -4.31 -2.79 6.53
N TYR A 198 -4.77 -3.97 6.10
CA TYR A 198 -5.82 -4.11 5.08
C TYR A 198 -7.21 -3.78 5.64
N VAL A 199 -7.53 -4.22 6.86
CA VAL A 199 -8.83 -4.02 7.49
C VAL A 199 -9.03 -2.58 7.97
N LEU A 200 -7.97 -1.89 8.40
CA LEU A 200 -8.03 -0.55 8.97
C LEU A 200 -8.76 0.49 8.10
N PRO A 201 -8.51 0.61 6.78
CA PRO A 201 -9.24 1.55 5.92
C PRO A 201 -10.76 1.30 5.90
N PHE A 202 -11.19 0.03 5.92
CA PHE A 202 -12.60 -0.33 5.94
C PHE A 202 -13.26 -0.01 7.28
N MET A 203 -12.56 -0.23 8.39
CA MET A 203 -13.03 0.18 9.73
C MET A 203 -13.20 1.70 9.79
N LEU A 204 -12.21 2.47 9.33
CA LEU A 204 -12.28 3.94 9.26
C LEU A 204 -13.45 4.39 8.39
N PHE A 205 -13.70 3.72 7.27
CA PHE A 205 -14.84 4.01 6.40
C PHE A 205 -16.17 3.75 7.11
N GLY A 206 -16.30 2.64 7.84
CA GLY A 206 -17.49 2.34 8.65
C GLY A 206 -17.73 3.40 9.72
N ILE A 207 -16.69 3.81 10.46
CA ILE A 207 -16.75 4.88 11.45
C ILE A 207 -17.17 6.20 10.78
N PHE A 208 -16.60 6.53 9.64
CA PHE A 208 -16.93 7.74 8.89
C PHE A 208 -18.40 7.78 8.48
N LEU A 209 -18.94 6.67 7.93
CA LEU A 209 -20.35 6.57 7.57
C LEU A 209 -21.26 6.68 8.78
N LYS A 210 -20.91 6.03 9.91
CA LYS A 210 -21.72 6.12 11.14
C LYS A 210 -21.69 7.53 11.74
N THR A 211 -20.55 8.23 11.69
CA THR A 211 -20.48 9.61 12.16
C THR A 211 -21.34 10.55 11.31
N ILE A 212 -21.44 10.32 9.99
CA ILE A 212 -22.36 11.06 9.13
C ILE A 212 -23.81 10.85 9.57
N ASP A 213 -24.21 9.60 9.76
CA ASP A 213 -25.56 9.22 10.19
C ASP A 213 -25.94 9.91 11.51
N LEU A 214 -25.07 9.86 12.52
CA LEU A 214 -25.26 10.53 13.80
C LEU A 214 -25.35 12.06 13.67
N THR A 215 -24.54 12.65 12.79
CA THR A 215 -24.56 14.10 12.55
C THR A 215 -25.86 14.53 11.84
N GLU A 216 -26.33 13.76 10.85
CA GLU A 216 -27.58 14.04 10.12
C GLU A 216 -28.82 13.87 11.02
N ASN A 217 -28.77 12.94 11.98
CA ASN A 217 -29.86 12.71 12.94
C ASN A 217 -29.85 13.68 14.14
N GLY A 218 -28.84 14.57 14.23
CA GLY A 218 -28.70 15.52 15.34
C GLY A 218 -28.27 14.87 16.67
N GLU A 219 -27.81 13.62 16.63
CA GLU A 219 -27.32 12.88 17.81
C GLU A 219 -25.86 13.23 18.14
N PHE A 220 -25.17 13.92 17.22
CA PHE A 220 -23.79 14.36 17.36
C PHE A 220 -23.70 15.87 17.20
N GLU A 221 -23.64 16.58 18.33
CA GLU A 221 -23.33 18.01 18.33
C GLU A 221 -21.81 18.22 18.20
N GLU A 222 -21.41 19.00 17.20
CA GLU A 222 -20.02 19.44 17.07
C GLU A 222 -19.73 20.37 18.26
N GLU A 223 -18.92 19.95 19.24
CA GLU A 223 -18.34 20.88 20.21
C GLU A 223 -17.53 21.91 19.40
N ILE A 224 -18.11 23.10 19.25
CA ILE A 224 -17.39 24.24 18.66
C ILE A 224 -16.35 24.64 19.70
N ILE A 225 -15.17 24.03 19.61
CA ILE A 225 -14.01 24.49 20.37
C ILE A 225 -13.69 25.90 19.82
N PRO A 226 -13.75 26.93 20.68
CA PRO A 226 -13.59 28.31 20.27
C PRO A 226 -12.20 28.60 19.67
#